data_e8c6cef74d881828f1e7aec2d2ccadf0
#
_entry.id   e8c6cef74d881828f1e7aec2d2ccadf0
#
_cell.length_a   1.000
_cell.length_b   1.000
_cell.length_c   1.000
_cell.angle_alpha   90.00
_cell.angle_beta   90.00
_cell.angle_gamma   90.00
#
_symmetry.space_group_name_H-M   'P 1'
#
loop_
_entity.id
_entity.type
_entity.pdbx_description
1 polymer ?
#
loop_
_entity_poly.entity_id
_entity_poly.type
_entity_poly.pdbx_seq_one_letter_code
_entity_poly.pdbx_strand_id
1 'polypeptide(L)'
;EDVKHEVVPNLILNMHKYVQHKGKAFSYFSIVAKNYLILHNNNNYKKMKSHKEIGTADFERNIGREKEKDEQTEGVMEFTTQFCEFLENNISSIFHRKKDMDVAYSLLYLMQNRDNIENFNKKYLYLQIREMTRSNTQHITRVVTEIKKYLSSLKEEFRIGGQINTKFTGSLLEV
;
A
#
# COMPACT_ATOMS: atom_id res chain seq x y z
N GLU A 1 -7.73 23.87 -23.20
CA GLU A 1 -8.98 24.10 -22.43
C GLU A 1 -8.65 24.90 -21.18
N ASP A 2 -9.42 25.99 -20.94
CA ASP A 2 -9.15 26.85 -19.80
C ASP A 2 -9.65 26.18 -18.52
N VAL A 3 -8.73 25.69 -17.69
CA VAL A 3 -9.01 25.00 -16.42
C VAL A 3 -9.91 25.84 -15.49
N LYS A 4 -9.94 27.17 -15.65
CA LYS A 4 -10.83 28.06 -14.88
C LYS A 4 -12.30 27.73 -15.12
N HIS A 5 -12.70 27.39 -16.36
CA HIS A 5 -14.08 27.04 -16.68
C HIS A 5 -14.53 25.73 -16.01
N GLU A 6 -13.61 24.86 -15.61
CA GLU A 6 -13.94 23.63 -14.90
C GLU A 6 -13.91 23.77 -13.38
N VAL A 7 -13.04 24.64 -12.86
CA VAL A 7 -12.93 24.88 -11.40
C VAL A 7 -14.17 25.56 -10.85
N VAL A 8 -14.73 26.56 -11.55
CA VAL A 8 -15.86 27.36 -11.08
C VAL A 8 -17.12 26.49 -10.85
N PRO A 9 -17.57 25.66 -11.80
CA PRO A 9 -18.67 24.74 -11.57
C PRO A 9 -18.44 23.79 -10.40
N ASN A 10 -17.21 23.29 -10.21
CA ASN A 10 -16.87 22.43 -9.09
C ASN A 10 -17.00 23.15 -7.73
N LEU A 11 -16.59 24.43 -7.67
CA LEU A 11 -16.77 25.24 -6.47
C LEU A 11 -18.26 25.47 -6.15
N ILE A 12 -19.08 25.74 -7.17
CA ILE A 12 -20.52 25.91 -7.02
C ILE A 12 -21.18 24.62 -6.49
N LEU A 13 -20.82 23.46 -7.06
CA LEU A 13 -21.32 22.15 -6.61
C LEU A 13 -20.95 21.84 -5.15
N ASN A 14 -19.82 22.34 -4.67
CA ASN A 14 -19.38 22.13 -3.29
C ASN A 14 -19.77 23.25 -2.32
N MET A 15 -20.52 24.26 -2.78
CA MET A 15 -20.91 25.43 -1.96
C MET A 15 -21.78 25.01 -0.75
N HIS A 16 -22.68 24.04 -0.95
CA HIS A 16 -23.56 23.53 0.11
C HIS A 16 -22.83 22.81 1.27
N LYS A 17 -21.58 22.39 1.04
CA LYS A 17 -20.74 21.73 2.06
C LYS A 17 -20.00 22.73 2.95
N TYR A 18 -20.03 24.02 2.61
CA TYR A 18 -19.40 25.05 3.42
C TYR A 18 -20.20 25.32 4.69
N VAL A 19 -19.51 25.34 5.81
CA VAL A 19 -20.09 25.59 7.14
C VAL A 19 -19.39 26.78 7.79
N GLN A 20 -20.09 27.88 7.96
CA GLN A 20 -19.55 29.20 8.37
C GLN A 20 -18.77 29.14 9.69
N HIS A 21 -19.21 28.37 10.69
CA HIS A 21 -18.55 28.29 12.00
C HIS A 21 -17.26 27.48 12.01
N LYS A 22 -16.96 26.73 10.93
CA LYS A 22 -15.74 25.91 10.82
C LYS A 22 -14.56 26.65 10.20
N GLY A 23 -14.74 27.87 9.70
CA GLY A 23 -13.64 28.66 9.14
C GLY A 23 -14.09 29.65 8.07
N LYS A 24 -13.12 30.44 7.58
CA LYS A 24 -13.38 31.46 6.56
C LYS A 24 -13.71 30.83 5.20
N ALA A 25 -14.73 31.35 4.51
CA ALA A 25 -15.15 30.87 3.19
C ALA A 25 -14.00 30.81 2.18
N PHE A 26 -13.18 31.86 2.11
CA PHE A 26 -12.02 31.90 1.23
C PHE A 26 -11.05 30.74 1.46
N SER A 27 -10.75 30.39 2.71
CA SER A 27 -9.85 29.28 3.04
C SER A 27 -10.45 27.95 2.60
N TYR A 28 -11.74 27.73 2.83
CA TYR A 28 -12.44 26.52 2.40
C TYR A 28 -12.41 26.36 0.89
N PHE A 29 -12.84 27.37 0.14
CA PHE A 29 -12.90 27.29 -1.32
C PHE A 29 -11.50 27.23 -1.97
N SER A 30 -10.49 27.85 -1.36
CA SER A 30 -9.10 27.72 -1.82
C SER A 30 -8.60 26.26 -1.75
N ILE A 31 -8.95 25.54 -0.67
CA ILE A 31 -8.62 24.13 -0.52
C ILE A 31 -9.38 23.27 -1.52
N VAL A 32 -10.67 23.51 -1.73
CA VAL A 32 -11.49 22.79 -2.69
C VAL A 32 -10.96 22.99 -4.12
N ALA A 33 -10.64 24.23 -4.51
CA ALA A 33 -10.04 24.54 -5.81
C ALA A 33 -8.69 23.85 -5.99
N LYS A 34 -7.81 23.91 -5.00
CA LYS A 34 -6.49 23.25 -5.04
C LYS A 34 -6.63 21.75 -5.24
N ASN A 35 -7.51 21.10 -4.48
CA ASN A 35 -7.72 19.66 -4.58
C ASN A 35 -8.27 19.26 -5.95
N TYR A 36 -9.21 20.04 -6.49
CA TYR A 36 -9.72 19.83 -7.84
C TYR A 36 -8.60 19.95 -8.90
N LEU A 37 -7.77 21.00 -8.83
CA LEU A 37 -6.66 21.20 -9.75
C LEU A 37 -5.62 20.07 -9.70
N ILE A 38 -5.32 19.56 -8.50
CA ILE A 38 -4.42 18.41 -8.34
C ILE A 38 -5.01 17.17 -9.01
N LEU A 39 -6.30 16.91 -8.81
CA LEU A 39 -6.99 15.76 -9.40
C LEU A 39 -7.05 15.89 -10.94
N HIS A 40 -7.41 17.06 -11.44
CA HIS A 40 -7.45 17.36 -12.87
C HIS A 40 -6.06 17.16 -13.53
N ASN A 41 -5.02 17.69 -12.92
CA ASN A 41 -3.63 17.53 -13.42
C ASN A 41 -3.19 16.06 -13.45
N ASN A 42 -3.51 15.30 -12.39
CA ASN A 42 -3.20 13.87 -12.33
C ASN A 42 -3.97 13.08 -13.40
N ASN A 43 -5.23 13.43 -13.66
CA ASN A 43 -6.04 12.79 -14.71
C ASN A 43 -5.52 13.15 -16.12
N ASN A 44 -5.12 14.39 -16.34
CA ASN A 44 -4.53 14.82 -17.62
C ASN A 44 -3.17 14.13 -17.85
N TYR A 45 -2.34 14.02 -16.83
CA TYR A 45 -1.09 13.28 -16.93
C TYR A 45 -1.31 11.80 -17.28
N LYS A 46 -2.31 11.15 -16.67
CA LYS A 46 -2.69 9.78 -17.02
C LYS A 46 -3.17 9.67 -18.47
N LYS A 47 -4.04 10.60 -18.92
CA LYS A 47 -4.52 10.65 -20.31
C LYS A 47 -3.36 10.86 -21.29
N MET A 48 -2.47 11.82 -21.03
CA MET A 48 -1.30 12.05 -21.87
C MET A 48 -0.40 10.83 -21.99
N LYS A 49 -0.23 10.10 -20.87
CA LYS A 49 0.57 8.87 -20.84
C LYS A 49 -0.08 7.73 -21.65
N SER A 50 -1.42 7.65 -21.62
CA SER A 50 -2.18 6.62 -22.36
C SER A 50 -2.37 6.95 -23.86
N HIS A 51 -2.34 8.25 -24.23
CA HIS A 51 -2.51 8.73 -25.61
C HIS A 51 -1.20 9.06 -26.34
N LYS A 52 -0.05 8.69 -25.77
CA LYS A 52 1.21 8.83 -26.49
C LYS A 52 1.15 7.90 -27.71
N GLU A 53 1.21 8.48 -28.91
CA GLU A 53 1.31 7.71 -30.15
C GLU A 53 2.44 6.70 -30.02
N ILE A 54 2.10 5.42 -30.07
CA ILE A 54 3.03 4.32 -29.93
C ILE A 54 3.62 4.09 -31.33
N GLY A 55 4.84 4.60 -31.56
CA GLY A 55 5.62 4.19 -32.72
C GLY A 55 5.97 2.70 -32.62
N THR A 56 6.27 2.04 -33.76
CA THR A 56 6.59 0.60 -33.81
C THR A 56 7.69 0.20 -32.85
N ALA A 57 8.74 1.01 -32.70
CA ALA A 57 9.82 0.78 -31.73
C ALA A 57 9.38 0.92 -30.26
N ASP A 58 8.41 1.79 -29.97
CA ASP A 58 7.83 1.94 -28.65
C ASP A 58 6.85 0.79 -28.33
N PHE A 59 6.21 0.22 -29.36
CA PHE A 59 5.35 -0.94 -29.21
C PHE A 59 6.14 -2.18 -28.73
N GLU A 60 7.27 -2.49 -29.40
CA GLU A 60 8.13 -3.61 -29.00
C GLU A 60 8.72 -3.40 -27.59
N ARG A 61 9.13 -2.17 -27.26
CA ARG A 61 9.64 -1.82 -25.92
C ARG A 61 8.55 -1.92 -24.84
N ASN A 62 7.31 -1.61 -25.16
CA ASN A 62 6.19 -1.70 -24.23
C ASN A 62 5.77 -3.15 -23.98
N ILE A 63 5.80 -4.01 -25.02
CA ILE A 63 5.58 -5.46 -24.85
C ILE A 63 6.64 -6.07 -23.93
N GLY A 64 7.92 -5.70 -24.11
CA GLY A 64 8.99 -6.13 -23.19
C GLY A 64 8.76 -5.69 -21.77
N ARG A 65 8.36 -4.42 -21.56
CA ARG A 65 8.06 -3.88 -20.22
C ARG A 65 6.81 -4.49 -19.57
N GLU A 66 5.82 -4.86 -20.35
CA GLU A 66 4.62 -5.56 -19.83
C GLU A 66 5.00 -6.97 -19.36
N LYS A 67 5.77 -7.72 -20.14
CA LYS A 67 6.29 -9.03 -19.72
C LYS A 67 7.15 -8.93 -18.46
N GLU A 68 8.10 -7.97 -18.41
CA GLU A 68 8.90 -7.75 -17.20
C GLU A 68 8.06 -7.37 -15.97
N LYS A 69 6.98 -6.62 -16.15
CA LYS A 69 6.05 -6.28 -15.07
C LYS A 69 5.25 -7.49 -14.61
N ASP A 70 4.82 -8.33 -15.51
CA ASP A 70 4.07 -9.54 -15.19
C ASP A 70 4.97 -10.53 -14.44
N GLU A 71 6.19 -10.78 -14.89
CA GLU A 71 7.17 -11.60 -14.19
C GLU A 71 7.52 -11.03 -12.80
N GLN A 72 7.71 -9.71 -12.67
CA GLN A 72 7.93 -9.07 -11.38
C GLN A 72 6.71 -9.18 -10.46
N THR A 73 5.51 -9.09 -11.02
CA THR A 73 4.26 -9.21 -10.26
C THR A 73 4.08 -10.63 -9.76
N GLU A 74 4.33 -11.64 -10.61
CA GLU A 74 4.30 -13.06 -10.24
C GLU A 74 5.31 -13.37 -9.14
N GLY A 75 6.55 -12.90 -9.27
CA GLY A 75 7.58 -13.08 -8.24
C GLY A 75 7.23 -12.43 -6.89
N VAL A 76 6.59 -11.26 -6.92
CA VAL A 76 6.10 -10.60 -5.69
C VAL A 76 4.95 -11.39 -5.07
N MET A 77 4.05 -11.93 -5.87
CA MET A 77 2.93 -12.73 -5.39
C MET A 77 3.42 -14.04 -4.77
N GLU A 78 4.35 -14.70 -5.43
CA GLU A 78 4.98 -15.93 -4.93
C GLU A 78 5.73 -15.69 -3.63
N PHE A 79 6.60 -14.67 -3.58
CA PHE A 79 7.28 -14.28 -2.34
C PHE A 79 6.30 -13.99 -1.21
N THR A 80 5.22 -13.25 -1.49
CA THR A 80 4.22 -12.92 -0.46
C THR A 80 3.54 -14.16 0.08
N THR A 81 3.26 -15.15 -0.77
CA THR A 81 2.66 -16.43 -0.37
C THR A 81 3.60 -17.21 0.53
N GLN A 82 4.86 -17.36 0.13
CA GLN A 82 5.88 -18.04 0.95
C GLN A 82 6.15 -17.29 2.26
N PHE A 83 6.11 -15.96 2.26
CA PHE A 83 6.26 -15.15 3.47
C PHE A 83 5.07 -15.31 4.44
N CYS A 84 3.86 -15.41 3.94
CA CYS A 84 2.69 -15.72 4.77
C CYS A 84 2.81 -17.10 5.42
N GLU A 85 3.27 -18.12 4.68
CA GLU A 85 3.52 -19.45 5.20
C GLU A 85 4.64 -19.45 6.27
N PHE A 86 5.72 -18.70 6.03
CA PHE A 86 6.76 -18.49 7.03
C PHE A 86 6.21 -17.89 8.31
N LEU A 87 5.42 -16.83 8.22
CA LEU A 87 4.81 -16.22 9.40
C LEU A 87 3.88 -17.17 10.12
N GLU A 88 3.02 -17.89 9.41
CA GLU A 88 2.08 -18.85 9.98
C GLU A 88 2.80 -19.90 10.85
N ASN A 89 3.91 -20.41 10.35
CA ASN A 89 4.72 -21.42 11.05
C ASN A 89 5.56 -20.86 12.21
N ASN A 90 5.88 -19.56 12.19
CA ASN A 90 6.92 -19.02 13.09
C ASN A 90 6.45 -17.91 14.04
N ILE A 91 5.22 -17.40 13.95
CA ILE A 91 4.72 -16.31 14.81
C ILE A 91 4.89 -16.67 16.30
N SER A 92 4.60 -17.90 16.70
CA SER A 92 4.72 -18.37 18.10
C SER A 92 6.18 -18.46 18.59
N SER A 93 7.12 -18.66 17.68
CA SER A 93 8.56 -18.68 17.98
C SER A 93 9.17 -17.28 18.04
N ILE A 94 8.69 -16.37 17.18
CA ILE A 94 9.14 -14.97 17.10
C ILE A 94 8.59 -14.15 18.27
N PHE A 95 7.33 -14.36 18.62
CA PHE A 95 6.62 -13.59 19.64
C PHE A 95 6.18 -14.45 20.81
N HIS A 96 6.69 -14.17 22.01
CA HIS A 96 6.34 -14.92 23.22
C HIS A 96 5.13 -14.35 23.96
N ARG A 97 4.77 -13.07 23.70
CA ARG A 97 3.65 -12.41 24.37
C ARG A 97 2.38 -12.59 23.55
N LYS A 98 1.30 -13.04 24.18
CA LYS A 98 0.00 -13.23 23.53
C LYS A 98 -0.45 -11.98 22.73
N LYS A 99 -0.32 -10.79 23.32
CA LYS A 99 -0.69 -9.53 22.63
C LYS A 99 0.14 -9.25 21.37
N ASP A 100 1.41 -9.65 21.35
CA ASP A 100 2.29 -9.50 20.18
C ASP A 100 1.87 -10.50 19.09
N MET A 101 1.56 -11.73 19.48
CA MET A 101 1.02 -12.76 18.58
C MET A 101 -0.33 -12.33 17.98
N ASP A 102 -1.25 -11.77 18.78
CA ASP A 102 -2.55 -11.31 18.30
C ASP A 102 -2.37 -10.26 17.19
N VAL A 103 -1.43 -9.32 17.35
CA VAL A 103 -1.11 -8.31 16.32
C VAL A 103 -0.47 -8.97 15.09
N ALA A 104 0.45 -9.91 15.27
CA ALA A 104 1.11 -10.60 14.16
C ALA A 104 0.12 -11.45 13.35
N TYR A 105 -0.76 -12.21 14.01
CA TYR A 105 -1.84 -12.95 13.34
C TYR A 105 -2.83 -12.04 12.61
N SER A 106 -3.15 -10.89 13.19
CA SER A 106 -4.01 -9.90 12.50
C SER A 106 -3.35 -9.36 11.23
N LEU A 107 -2.03 -9.10 11.27
CA LEU A 107 -1.29 -8.68 10.08
C LEU A 107 -1.25 -9.80 9.04
N LEU A 108 -0.97 -11.04 9.44
CA LEU A 108 -0.99 -12.21 8.56
C LEU A 108 -2.36 -12.37 7.89
N TYR A 109 -3.44 -12.27 8.66
CA TYR A 109 -4.80 -12.31 8.14
C TYR A 109 -5.06 -11.25 7.06
N LEU A 110 -4.62 -10.01 7.30
CA LEU A 110 -4.75 -8.94 6.31
C LEU A 110 -3.92 -9.22 5.04
N MET A 111 -2.73 -9.78 5.18
CA MET A 111 -1.89 -10.15 4.02
C MET A 111 -2.51 -11.28 3.19
N GLN A 112 -3.09 -12.30 3.83
CA GLN A 112 -3.76 -13.40 3.15
C GLN A 112 -5.06 -12.96 2.45
N ASN A 113 -5.77 -11.96 3.01
CA ASN A 113 -7.00 -11.40 2.46
C ASN A 113 -6.79 -10.11 1.67
N ARG A 114 -5.59 -9.89 1.15
CA ARG A 114 -5.21 -8.65 0.43
C ARG A 114 -6.17 -8.27 -0.69
N ASP A 115 -6.68 -9.25 -1.42
CA ASP A 115 -7.55 -9.02 -2.59
C ASP A 115 -8.92 -8.44 -2.20
N ASN A 116 -9.32 -8.61 -0.93
CA ASN A 116 -10.55 -8.07 -0.37
C ASN A 116 -10.37 -6.71 0.32
N ILE A 117 -9.14 -6.15 0.31
CA ILE A 117 -8.83 -4.88 0.96
C ILE A 117 -8.85 -3.75 -0.06
N GLU A 118 -9.85 -2.89 0.01
CA GLU A 118 -10.01 -1.75 -0.91
C GLU A 118 -8.91 -0.69 -0.77
N ASN A 119 -8.30 -0.58 0.41
CA ASN A 119 -7.36 0.50 0.71
C ASN A 119 -6.15 0.02 1.50
N PHE A 120 -4.99 -0.10 0.84
CA PHE A 120 -3.72 -0.51 1.41
C PHE A 120 -2.92 0.62 2.08
N ASN A 121 -3.53 1.73 2.47
CA ASN A 121 -2.77 2.74 3.17
C ASN A 121 -2.49 2.32 4.63
N LYS A 122 -1.34 2.76 5.15
CA LYS A 122 -0.88 2.43 6.51
C LYS A 122 -1.90 2.78 7.59
N LYS A 123 -2.61 3.90 7.45
CA LYS A 123 -3.64 4.34 8.42
C LYS A 123 -4.78 3.33 8.52
N TYR A 124 -5.28 2.88 7.37
CA TYR A 124 -6.38 1.93 7.30
C TYR A 124 -5.98 0.57 7.89
N LEU A 125 -4.83 0.04 7.48
CA LEU A 125 -4.33 -1.24 8.00
C LEU A 125 -4.11 -1.20 9.52
N TYR A 126 -3.54 -0.10 10.05
CA TYR A 126 -3.37 0.08 11.49
C TYR A 126 -4.70 0.20 12.24
N LEU A 127 -5.72 0.82 11.63
CA LEU A 127 -7.06 0.88 12.18
C LEU A 127 -7.66 -0.54 12.29
N GLN A 128 -7.58 -1.33 11.22
CA GLN A 128 -8.07 -2.71 11.20
C GLN A 128 -7.39 -3.56 12.28
N ILE A 129 -6.06 -3.54 12.36
CA ILE A 129 -5.31 -4.28 13.39
C ILE A 129 -5.72 -3.83 14.79
N ARG A 130 -5.93 -2.52 15.00
CA ARG A 130 -6.37 -1.99 16.31
C ARG A 130 -7.77 -2.47 16.67
N GLU A 131 -8.69 -2.51 15.73
CA GLU A 131 -10.05 -3.03 15.94
C GLU A 131 -10.05 -4.51 16.28
N MET A 132 -9.24 -5.30 15.57
CA MET A 132 -9.11 -6.74 15.80
C MET A 132 -8.45 -7.09 17.14
N THR A 133 -7.42 -6.33 17.56
CA THR A 133 -6.56 -6.68 18.70
C THR A 133 -6.72 -5.77 19.91
N ARG A 134 -7.42 -4.64 19.79
CA ARG A 134 -7.49 -3.56 20.78
C ARG A 134 -6.12 -3.02 21.20
N SER A 135 -5.11 -3.19 20.36
CA SER A 135 -3.75 -2.72 20.60
C SER A 135 -3.58 -1.25 20.23
N ASN A 136 -2.72 -0.53 20.95
CA ASN A 136 -2.37 0.85 20.60
C ASN A 136 -1.38 0.89 19.41
N THR A 137 -1.28 2.06 18.77
CA THR A 137 -0.45 2.28 17.59
C THR A 137 1.04 1.99 17.84
N GLN A 138 1.56 2.33 19.03
CA GLN A 138 2.96 2.07 19.38
C GLN A 138 3.26 0.58 19.46
N HIS A 139 2.35 -0.19 20.06
CA HIS A 139 2.45 -1.63 20.13
C HIS A 139 2.43 -2.28 18.73
N ILE A 140 1.46 -1.88 17.91
CA ILE A 140 1.37 -2.36 16.50
C ILE A 140 2.66 -2.04 15.76
N THR A 141 3.17 -0.80 15.87
CA THR A 141 4.42 -0.40 15.21
C THR A 141 5.61 -1.25 15.63
N ARG A 142 5.74 -1.59 16.93
CA ARG A 142 6.81 -2.44 17.43
C ARG A 142 6.76 -3.83 16.78
N VAL A 143 5.60 -4.48 16.78
CA VAL A 143 5.42 -5.81 16.18
C VAL A 143 5.66 -5.78 14.67
N VAL A 144 5.11 -4.79 13.96
CA VAL A 144 5.33 -4.62 12.52
C VAL A 144 6.81 -4.38 12.20
N THR A 145 7.53 -3.62 13.05
CA THR A 145 8.97 -3.39 12.86
C THR A 145 9.77 -4.68 13.00
N GLU A 146 9.40 -5.54 13.95
CA GLU A 146 10.03 -6.85 14.11
C GLU A 146 9.79 -7.75 12.90
N ILE A 147 8.54 -7.86 12.44
CA ILE A 147 8.20 -8.63 11.23
C ILE A 147 8.95 -8.10 9.99
N LYS A 148 9.16 -6.79 9.88
CA LYS A 148 9.91 -6.19 8.77
C LYS A 148 11.38 -6.61 8.72
N LYS A 149 12.01 -6.94 9.83
CA LYS A 149 13.38 -7.46 9.83
C LYS A 149 13.43 -8.81 9.12
N TYR A 150 12.51 -9.72 9.47
CA TYR A 150 12.38 -11.01 8.79
C TYR A 150 12.03 -10.84 7.31
N LEU A 151 11.09 -9.94 6.99
CA LEU A 151 10.74 -9.61 5.60
C LEU A 151 11.98 -9.20 4.78
N SER A 152 12.83 -8.35 5.33
CA SER A 152 14.03 -7.85 4.64
C SER A 152 15.05 -8.97 4.39
N SER A 153 15.28 -9.83 5.40
CA SER A 153 16.20 -10.96 5.29
C SER A 153 15.70 -12.00 4.28
N LEU A 154 14.44 -12.40 4.40
CA LEU A 154 13.83 -13.41 3.52
C LEU A 154 13.64 -12.91 2.09
N LYS A 155 13.43 -11.60 1.89
CA LYS A 155 13.39 -11.01 0.55
C LYS A 155 14.72 -11.15 -0.18
N GLU A 156 15.82 -11.00 0.53
CA GLU A 156 17.16 -11.17 -0.05
C GLU A 156 17.43 -12.65 -0.36
N GLU A 157 17.03 -13.57 0.53
CA GLU A 157 17.09 -15.00 0.29
C GLU A 157 16.29 -15.41 -0.96
N PHE A 158 15.06 -14.92 -1.08
CA PHE A 158 14.20 -15.17 -2.23
C PHE A 158 14.80 -14.61 -3.53
N ARG A 159 15.41 -13.43 -3.48
CA ARG A 159 16.05 -12.81 -4.65
C ARG A 159 17.19 -13.66 -5.21
N ILE A 160 17.91 -14.35 -4.34
CA ILE A 160 19.06 -15.19 -4.71
C ILE A 160 18.61 -16.59 -5.14
N GLY A 161 17.69 -17.22 -4.39
CA GLY A 161 17.32 -18.63 -4.52
C GLY A 161 15.93 -18.89 -5.12
N GLY A 162 15.10 -17.87 -5.32
CA GLY A 162 13.71 -18.00 -5.79
C GLY A 162 12.76 -18.67 -4.79
N GLN A 163 13.26 -19.10 -3.64
CA GLN A 163 12.50 -19.72 -2.56
C GLN A 163 13.03 -19.28 -1.20
N ILE A 164 12.18 -19.28 -0.19
CA ILE A 164 12.57 -19.01 1.18
C ILE A 164 12.40 -20.26 2.05
N ASN A 165 13.21 -20.37 3.10
CA ASN A 165 13.02 -21.39 4.12
C ASN A 165 11.85 -21.01 5.02
N THR A 166 10.71 -21.69 4.89
CA THR A 166 9.53 -21.45 5.72
C THR A 166 9.65 -22.00 7.15
N LYS A 167 10.71 -22.77 7.44
CA LYS A 167 11.01 -23.27 8.81
C LYS A 167 11.93 -22.28 9.50
N PHE A 168 11.55 -21.89 10.71
CA PHE A 168 12.39 -21.05 11.56
C PHE A 168 13.67 -21.80 11.94
N THR A 169 14.80 -21.30 11.48
CA THR A 169 16.12 -21.63 12.01
C THR A 169 16.59 -20.40 12.75
N GLY A 170 16.76 -20.46 14.07
CA GLY A 170 17.01 -19.32 14.98
C GLY A 170 18.18 -18.39 14.65
N SER A 171 18.89 -18.61 13.54
CA SER A 171 20.06 -17.85 13.08
C SER A 171 19.78 -16.76 12.03
N LEU A 172 18.52 -16.53 11.64
CA LEU A 172 18.20 -15.54 10.58
C LEU A 172 18.51 -14.08 10.96
N LEU A 173 18.80 -13.80 12.24
CA LEU A 173 19.13 -12.44 12.71
C LEU A 173 20.53 -12.31 13.32
N GLU A 174 21.35 -13.38 13.29
CA GLU A 174 22.76 -13.33 13.67
C GLU A 174 23.64 -13.19 12.43
N VAL A 175 23.63 -11.99 11.85
CA VAL A 175 24.71 -11.48 10.95
C VAL A 175 24.89 -10.00 11.25
#